data_658ed171d0a0e2440720f9e251381458
#
_entry.id   658ed171d0a0e2440720f9e251381458
#
_cell.length_a   1.000
_cell.length_b   1.000
_cell.length_c   1.000
_cell.angle_alpha   90.00
_cell.angle_beta   90.00
_cell.angle_gamma   90.00
#
_symmetry.space_group_name_H-M   'P 1'
#
loop_
_entity.id
_entity.type
_entity.pdbx_description
1 polymer ?
#
loop_
_entity_poly.entity_id
_entity_poly.type
_entity_poly.pdbx_seq_one_letter_code
_entity_poly.pdbx_strand_id
1 'polypeptide(L)'
;MSIFTKVLLATDGSEGAQRAVEIATGLSTKLESELYLVYVAREHPYLHAYHDLRHQEEEERFKSEDEQMLGESVKYVRKAGGAVTESYLRVGEAANEIVELAEELGVGLVVLGSNGRARIRRALMGSVSTSVLRHAHCSVLIARGYDPSSEHARPPGKILVAIDGSEEASAAARVTGEIAKATGSEAHLVYAMQEERYRPHLGPEMWEGWQEGFEHAKRSARSWVEGQAEHMRSERVKTVESHLLLGRPDAATVWLAEEIGAGLVVLGSRGLGGMKRILTGSVSDSVARHAHCPVMVVRKEMR
;
A
#
# COMPACT_ATOMS: atom_id res chain seq x y z
N MET A 1 17.49 1.08 -12.83
CA MET A 1 17.02 2.24 -12.04
C MET A 1 16.01 1.72 -11.05
N SER A 2 16.11 2.12 -9.77
CA SER A 2 15.12 1.70 -8.76
C SER A 2 13.73 2.20 -9.13
N ILE A 3 12.70 1.37 -8.89
CA ILE A 3 11.31 1.73 -9.19
C ILE A 3 10.81 2.84 -8.23
N PHE A 4 11.37 2.89 -7.04
CA PHE A 4 11.19 3.98 -6.08
C PHE A 4 12.57 4.51 -5.69
N THR A 5 12.97 5.66 -6.21
CA THR A 5 14.24 6.29 -5.83
C THR A 5 14.20 6.86 -4.43
N LYS A 6 13.02 7.35 -4.01
CA LYS A 6 12.78 7.95 -2.71
C LYS A 6 11.53 7.35 -2.06
N VAL A 7 11.65 6.98 -0.79
CA VAL A 7 10.58 6.44 0.05
C VAL A 7 10.39 7.33 1.27
N LEU A 8 9.17 7.74 1.57
CA LEU A 8 8.82 8.48 2.78
C LEU A 8 8.13 7.54 3.77
N LEU A 9 8.72 7.35 4.92
CA LEU A 9 8.13 6.63 6.05
C LEU A 9 7.46 7.63 7.00
N ALA A 10 6.15 7.53 7.17
CA ALA A 10 5.41 8.28 8.18
C ALA A 10 5.20 7.43 9.44
N THR A 11 5.58 7.97 10.59
CA THR A 11 5.48 7.29 11.88
C THR A 11 4.87 8.19 12.94
N ASP A 12 4.12 7.60 13.86
CA ASP A 12 3.61 8.24 15.08
C ASP A 12 4.18 7.57 16.36
N GLY A 13 5.16 6.67 16.20
CA GLY A 13 5.77 5.90 17.29
C GLY A 13 4.90 4.76 17.83
N SER A 14 3.72 4.49 17.27
CA SER A 14 2.84 3.40 17.70
C SER A 14 3.37 2.01 17.26
N GLU A 15 2.83 0.95 17.88
CA GLU A 15 3.11 -0.44 17.44
C GLU A 15 2.73 -0.66 15.95
N GLY A 16 1.66 -0.02 15.48
CA GLY A 16 1.26 -0.06 14.07
C GLY A 16 2.29 0.58 13.13
N ALA A 17 2.96 1.63 13.59
CA ALA A 17 4.05 2.28 12.88
C ALA A 17 5.33 1.44 12.86
N GLN A 18 5.58 0.58 13.85
CA GLN A 18 6.75 -0.30 13.86
C GLN A 18 6.77 -1.23 12.64
N ARG A 19 5.61 -1.79 12.28
CA ARG A 19 5.51 -2.60 11.06
C ARG A 19 5.81 -1.81 9.79
N ALA A 20 5.38 -0.55 9.74
CA ALA A 20 5.71 0.35 8.63
C ALA A 20 7.23 0.62 8.55
N VAL A 21 7.90 0.81 9.69
CA VAL A 21 9.36 0.95 9.76
C VAL A 21 10.05 -0.28 9.19
N GLU A 22 9.67 -1.48 9.62
CA GLU A 22 10.27 -2.73 9.14
C GLU A 22 10.14 -2.88 7.62
N ILE A 23 8.94 -2.65 7.10
CA ILE A 23 8.66 -2.78 5.66
C ILE A 23 9.40 -1.71 4.87
N ALA A 24 9.32 -0.44 5.28
CA ALA A 24 10.01 0.65 4.61
C ALA A 24 11.53 0.43 4.58
N THR A 25 12.11 0.01 5.72
CA THR A 25 13.53 -0.33 5.82
C THR A 25 13.91 -1.48 4.89
N GLY A 26 13.14 -2.59 4.94
CA GLY A 26 13.42 -3.76 4.10
C GLY A 26 13.31 -3.45 2.61
N LEU A 27 12.27 -2.71 2.21
CA LEU A 27 12.08 -2.31 0.81
C LEU A 27 13.15 -1.31 0.35
N SER A 28 13.43 -0.25 1.11
CA SER A 28 14.42 0.75 0.72
C SER A 28 15.82 0.15 0.58
N THR A 29 16.21 -0.77 1.49
CA THR A 29 17.48 -1.48 1.40
C THR A 29 17.55 -2.38 0.15
N LYS A 30 16.49 -3.14 -0.14
CA LYS A 30 16.46 -4.06 -1.29
C LYS A 30 16.34 -3.36 -2.64
N LEU A 31 15.68 -2.22 -2.67
CA LEU A 31 15.49 -1.42 -3.87
C LEU A 31 16.56 -0.31 -4.03
N GLU A 32 17.49 -0.20 -3.10
CA GLU A 32 18.52 0.86 -3.08
C GLU A 32 17.92 2.27 -3.14
N SER A 33 16.85 2.47 -2.34
CA SER A 33 16.09 3.73 -2.28
C SER A 33 16.56 4.61 -1.13
N GLU A 34 16.54 5.92 -1.30
CA GLU A 34 16.67 6.88 -0.21
C GLU A 34 15.47 6.79 0.72
N LEU A 35 15.70 6.65 2.02
CA LEU A 35 14.62 6.58 3.02
C LEU A 35 14.56 7.88 3.81
N TYR A 36 13.43 8.58 3.65
CA TYR A 36 13.05 9.76 4.42
C TYR A 36 12.07 9.36 5.51
N LEU A 37 12.12 10.04 6.65
CA LEU A 37 11.24 9.78 7.77
C LEU A 37 10.51 11.06 8.18
N VAL A 38 9.20 10.98 8.43
CA VAL A 38 8.41 12.09 8.97
C VAL A 38 7.66 11.67 10.22
N TYR A 39 7.74 12.51 11.24
CA TYR A 39 6.86 12.53 12.39
C TYR A 39 6.06 13.82 12.36
N VAL A 40 4.73 13.73 12.50
CA VAL A 40 3.85 14.89 12.51
C VAL A 40 3.30 15.10 13.92
N ALA A 41 3.72 16.18 14.54
CA ALA A 41 3.21 16.65 15.83
C ALA A 41 1.84 17.30 15.64
N ARG A 42 0.97 17.20 16.64
CA ARG A 42 -0.31 17.90 16.64
C ARG A 42 -0.12 19.35 17.00
N GLU A 43 -0.85 20.22 16.32
CA GLU A 43 -1.01 21.60 16.82
C GLU A 43 -1.67 21.59 18.21
N HIS A 44 -1.14 22.41 19.09
CA HIS A 44 -1.71 22.71 20.39
C HIS A 44 -2.33 24.14 20.35
N PRO A 45 -3.58 24.29 19.87
CA PRO A 45 -4.18 25.63 19.65
C PRO A 45 -4.24 26.50 20.90
N TYR A 46 -4.27 25.84 22.06
CA TYR A 46 -4.34 26.54 23.37
C TYR A 46 -3.02 27.26 23.72
N LEU A 47 -1.89 26.80 23.19
CA LEU A 47 -0.57 27.40 23.46
C LEU A 47 -0.41 28.77 22.76
N HIS A 48 -1.08 28.95 21.63
CA HIS A 48 -1.04 30.22 20.89
C HIS A 48 -2.01 31.27 21.43
N ALA A 49 -2.97 30.91 22.29
CA ALA A 49 -4.01 31.80 22.79
C ALA A 49 -3.56 32.66 23.98
N TYR A 50 -2.50 32.31 24.68
CA TYR A 50 -2.03 32.96 25.88
C TYR A 50 -0.49 33.09 25.83
N HIS A 51 -0.01 34.34 25.82
CA HIS A 51 1.42 34.68 25.84
C HIS A 51 1.95 34.85 27.27
N ASP A 52 1.89 33.78 28.11
CA ASP A 52 2.52 33.79 29.40
C ASP A 52 3.70 32.80 29.48
N LEU A 53 4.57 32.94 30.49
CA LEU A 53 5.77 32.17 30.67
C LEU A 53 5.49 30.67 30.82
N ARG A 54 4.34 30.26 31.35
CA ARG A 54 3.96 28.86 31.53
C ARG A 54 3.65 28.19 30.20
N HIS A 55 3.03 28.92 29.25
CA HIS A 55 2.74 28.40 27.93
C HIS A 55 4.00 28.23 27.09
N GLN A 56 4.99 29.11 27.27
CA GLN A 56 6.29 28.96 26.61
C GLN A 56 7.05 27.72 27.11
N GLU A 57 7.06 27.46 28.44
CA GLU A 57 7.65 26.25 28.99
C GLU A 57 6.95 24.96 28.53
N GLU A 58 5.61 24.99 28.39
CA GLU A 58 4.83 23.87 27.86
C GLU A 58 5.10 23.65 26.36
N GLU A 59 5.20 24.69 25.56
CA GLU A 59 5.53 24.61 24.14
C GLU A 59 6.93 24.00 23.91
N GLU A 60 7.94 24.47 24.65
CA GLU A 60 9.29 23.92 24.60
C GLU A 60 9.33 22.45 25.02
N ARG A 61 8.52 22.07 26.04
CA ARG A 61 8.42 20.68 26.49
C ARG A 61 7.81 19.79 25.41
N PHE A 62 6.69 20.16 24.80
CA PHE A 62 6.06 19.41 23.71
C PHE A 62 6.99 19.27 22.51
N LYS A 63 7.65 20.35 22.12
CA LYS A 63 8.64 20.30 21.04
C LYS A 63 9.78 19.32 21.33
N SER A 64 10.28 19.32 22.58
CA SER A 64 11.32 18.39 23.02
C SER A 64 10.82 16.93 23.00
N GLU A 65 9.59 16.68 23.45
CA GLU A 65 8.96 15.34 23.41
C GLU A 65 8.81 14.84 21.96
N ASP A 66 8.38 15.70 21.03
CA ASP A 66 8.22 15.36 19.61
C ASP A 66 9.57 15.13 18.92
N GLU A 67 10.59 15.94 19.21
CA GLU A 67 11.95 15.71 18.72
C GLU A 67 12.54 14.39 19.26
N GLN A 68 12.27 14.04 20.51
CA GLN A 68 12.65 12.77 21.08
C GLN A 68 11.97 11.60 20.35
N MET A 69 10.66 11.69 20.10
CA MET A 69 9.91 10.65 19.35
C MET A 69 10.44 10.45 17.94
N LEU A 70 10.78 11.55 17.25
CA LEU A 70 11.43 11.48 15.94
C LEU A 70 12.79 10.77 16.05
N GLY A 71 13.60 11.16 17.03
CA GLY A 71 14.93 10.55 17.28
C GLY A 71 14.85 9.06 17.63
N GLU A 72 13.84 8.63 18.40
CA GLU A 72 13.61 7.22 18.71
C GLU A 72 13.20 6.44 17.43
N SER A 73 12.37 7.03 16.59
CA SER A 73 11.98 6.43 15.32
C SER A 73 13.18 6.24 14.39
N VAL A 74 14.08 7.21 14.29
CA VAL A 74 15.35 7.08 13.54
C VAL A 74 16.23 5.96 14.11
N LYS A 75 16.34 5.85 15.44
CA LYS A 75 17.08 4.76 16.09
C LYS A 75 16.46 3.41 15.77
N TYR A 76 15.12 3.32 15.72
CA TYR A 76 14.42 2.09 15.39
C TYR A 76 14.69 1.65 13.94
N VAL A 77 14.67 2.58 12.96
CA VAL A 77 15.06 2.29 11.57
C VAL A 77 16.49 1.74 11.50
N ARG A 78 17.44 2.38 12.21
CA ARG A 78 18.84 1.91 12.27
C ARG A 78 18.96 0.51 12.88
N LYS A 79 18.21 0.24 13.97
CA LYS A 79 18.17 -1.08 14.60
C LYS A 79 17.59 -2.15 13.65
N ALA A 80 16.66 -1.79 12.79
CA ALA A 80 16.10 -2.65 11.75
C ALA A 80 17.05 -2.84 10.54
N GLY A 81 18.26 -2.28 10.58
CA GLY A 81 19.27 -2.42 9.52
C GLY A 81 19.16 -1.40 8.38
N GLY A 82 18.35 -0.35 8.54
CA GLY A 82 18.19 0.71 7.56
C GLY A 82 19.00 1.96 7.84
N ALA A 83 19.04 2.85 6.86
CA ALA A 83 19.62 4.18 6.96
C ALA A 83 18.57 5.23 6.60
N VAL A 84 18.38 6.24 7.45
CA VAL A 84 17.53 7.39 7.17
C VAL A 84 18.39 8.45 6.50
N THR A 85 17.99 8.88 5.31
CA THR A 85 18.65 9.96 4.56
C THR A 85 18.43 11.29 5.27
N GLU A 86 17.19 11.58 5.60
CA GLU A 86 16.78 12.77 6.35
C GLU A 86 15.50 12.51 7.12
N SER A 87 15.32 13.22 8.26
CA SER A 87 14.12 13.10 9.08
C SER A 87 13.50 14.45 9.35
N TYR A 88 12.17 14.51 9.30
CA TYR A 88 11.36 15.73 9.37
C TYR A 88 10.41 15.68 10.56
N LEU A 89 10.41 16.76 11.34
CA LEU A 89 9.36 17.08 12.30
C LEU A 89 8.44 18.11 11.66
N ARG A 90 7.19 17.74 11.45
CA ARG A 90 6.14 18.64 10.93
C ARG A 90 5.11 18.88 12.02
N VAL A 91 4.38 19.98 11.95
CA VAL A 91 3.31 20.35 12.90
C VAL A 91 2.07 20.66 12.12
N GLY A 92 0.96 19.97 12.41
CA GLY A 92 -0.30 20.20 11.73
C GLY A 92 -1.21 18.97 11.63
N GLU A 93 -2.05 18.95 10.61
CA GLU A 93 -2.91 17.81 10.32
C GLU A 93 -2.08 16.73 9.60
N ALA A 94 -1.96 15.58 10.26
CA ALA A 94 -0.97 14.56 9.88
C ALA A 94 -1.09 14.10 8.42
N ALA A 95 -2.30 13.94 7.89
CA ALA A 95 -2.45 13.47 6.52
C ALA A 95 -2.02 14.52 5.50
N ASN A 96 -2.32 15.80 5.75
CA ASN A 96 -1.93 16.91 4.88
C ASN A 96 -0.41 17.07 4.88
N GLU A 97 0.21 17.14 6.07
CA GLU A 97 1.66 17.28 6.21
C GLU A 97 2.45 16.15 5.55
N ILE A 98 1.93 14.90 5.64
CA ILE A 98 2.55 13.75 4.96
C ILE A 98 2.45 13.88 3.44
N VAL A 99 1.29 14.28 2.92
CA VAL A 99 1.06 14.43 1.47
C VAL A 99 1.91 15.57 0.92
N GLU A 100 1.91 16.73 1.57
CA GLU A 100 2.69 17.91 1.17
C GLU A 100 4.19 17.59 1.17
N LEU A 101 4.71 16.98 2.23
CA LEU A 101 6.11 16.59 2.28
C LEU A 101 6.47 15.54 1.20
N ALA A 102 5.55 14.61 0.91
CA ALA A 102 5.76 13.64 -0.16
C ALA A 102 5.90 14.32 -1.54
N GLU A 103 5.15 15.40 -1.77
CA GLU A 103 5.23 16.21 -2.99
C GLU A 103 6.51 17.06 -3.01
N GLU A 104 6.83 17.76 -1.91
CA GLU A 104 8.05 18.56 -1.77
C GLU A 104 9.32 17.75 -2.09
N LEU A 105 9.40 16.52 -1.57
CA LEU A 105 10.54 15.63 -1.77
C LEU A 105 10.50 14.86 -3.10
N GLY A 106 9.34 14.83 -3.76
CA GLY A 106 9.14 14.03 -4.99
C GLY A 106 9.30 12.53 -4.73
N VAL A 107 8.76 12.02 -3.62
CA VAL A 107 8.87 10.59 -3.31
C VAL A 107 7.96 9.75 -4.20
N GLY A 108 8.42 8.56 -4.58
CA GLY A 108 7.63 7.60 -5.36
C GLY A 108 6.72 6.71 -4.50
N LEU A 109 7.03 6.60 -3.19
CA LEU A 109 6.31 5.73 -2.26
C LEU A 109 6.22 6.35 -0.87
N VAL A 110 4.99 6.44 -0.33
CA VAL A 110 4.74 6.70 1.10
C VAL A 110 4.42 5.39 1.80
N VAL A 111 5.06 5.13 2.94
CA VAL A 111 4.81 3.95 3.79
C VAL A 111 4.32 4.43 5.15
N LEU A 112 3.20 3.88 5.62
CA LEU A 112 2.64 4.20 6.93
C LEU A 112 1.86 3.03 7.53
N GLY A 113 1.65 3.07 8.86
CA GLY A 113 0.85 2.08 9.57
C GLY A 113 -0.63 2.16 9.23
N SER A 114 -1.34 1.06 9.35
CA SER A 114 -2.80 1.04 9.14
C SER A 114 -3.58 1.73 10.27
N ASN A 115 -3.05 1.72 11.49
CA ASN A 115 -3.64 2.35 12.68
C ASN A 115 -2.53 3.04 13.47
N GLY A 116 -2.85 4.22 14.00
CA GLY A 116 -1.98 4.96 14.89
C GLY A 116 -2.23 4.66 16.38
N ARG A 117 -1.89 5.60 17.25
CA ARG A 117 -2.02 5.53 18.72
C ARG A 117 -3.43 5.20 19.24
N ALA A 118 -4.49 5.51 18.47
CA ALA A 118 -5.85 5.13 18.81
C ALA A 118 -6.06 3.65 18.50
N ARG A 119 -5.93 2.79 19.51
CA ARG A 119 -6.17 1.32 19.43
C ARG A 119 -7.65 1.02 19.13
N ILE A 120 -8.13 1.29 17.94
CA ILE A 120 -9.45 0.87 17.50
C ILE A 120 -9.27 -0.43 16.71
N ARG A 121 -9.93 -1.51 17.19
CA ARG A 121 -10.05 -2.87 16.62
C ARG A 121 -9.21 -3.15 15.36
N ARG A 122 -8.44 -4.21 15.36
CA ARG A 122 -7.53 -4.70 14.28
C ARG A 122 -8.09 -4.70 12.85
N ALA A 123 -9.37 -4.41 12.67
CA ALA A 123 -10.07 -4.48 11.38
C ALA A 123 -10.28 -3.14 10.66
N LEU A 124 -9.99 -1.99 11.29
CA LEU A 124 -10.30 -0.69 10.70
C LEU A 124 -9.02 0.08 10.34
N MET A 125 -8.99 0.66 9.16
CA MET A 125 -7.94 1.58 8.72
C MET A 125 -8.14 2.94 9.41
N GLY A 126 -7.07 3.54 9.92
CA GLY A 126 -7.09 4.84 10.61
C GLY A 126 -7.43 6.01 9.67
N SER A 127 -7.80 7.15 10.26
CA SER A 127 -8.14 8.38 9.49
C SER A 127 -6.96 8.87 8.66
N VAL A 128 -5.76 8.95 9.23
CA VAL A 128 -4.54 9.39 8.54
C VAL A 128 -4.23 8.50 7.35
N SER A 129 -4.15 7.18 7.57
CA SER A 129 -3.86 6.22 6.48
C SER A 129 -4.93 6.22 5.39
N THR A 130 -6.21 6.38 5.75
CA THR A 130 -7.30 6.55 4.78
C THR A 130 -7.16 7.84 3.97
N SER A 131 -6.82 8.95 4.64
CA SER A 131 -6.67 10.25 3.99
C SER A 131 -5.44 10.28 3.07
N VAL A 132 -4.28 9.81 3.54
CA VAL A 132 -3.06 9.69 2.72
C VAL A 132 -3.31 8.79 1.51
N LEU A 133 -3.94 7.61 1.70
CA LEU A 133 -4.28 6.72 0.59
C LEU A 133 -5.15 7.41 -0.47
N ARG A 134 -6.03 8.32 -0.09
CA ARG A 134 -6.91 9.03 -1.02
C ARG A 134 -6.23 10.23 -1.69
N HIS A 135 -5.37 10.95 -1.01
CA HIS A 135 -4.87 12.24 -1.46
C HIS A 135 -3.42 12.25 -1.96
N ALA A 136 -2.59 11.28 -1.56
CA ALA A 136 -1.21 11.21 -2.06
C ALA A 136 -1.16 11.09 -3.59
N HIS A 137 -0.25 11.78 -4.23
CA HIS A 137 -0.01 11.73 -5.68
C HIS A 137 0.95 10.60 -6.10
N CYS A 138 1.66 10.01 -5.14
CA CYS A 138 2.56 8.87 -5.30
C CYS A 138 1.92 7.55 -4.82
N SER A 139 2.61 6.43 -4.99
CA SER A 139 2.19 5.13 -4.46
C SER A 139 2.15 5.14 -2.94
N VAL A 140 1.23 4.37 -2.35
CA VAL A 140 1.05 4.30 -0.89
C VAL A 140 1.06 2.85 -0.44
N LEU A 141 1.87 2.52 0.57
CA LEU A 141 1.88 1.23 1.24
C LEU A 141 1.32 1.38 2.66
N ILE A 142 0.25 0.65 2.93
CA ILE A 142 -0.34 0.55 4.27
C ILE A 142 0.18 -0.72 4.94
N ALA A 143 1.00 -0.55 5.98
CA ALA A 143 1.52 -1.65 6.77
C ALA A 143 0.44 -2.20 7.71
N ARG A 144 0.20 -3.52 7.62
CA ARG A 144 -0.79 -4.27 8.40
C ARG A 144 -0.20 -5.59 8.89
N GLY A 145 -0.92 -6.26 9.77
CA GLY A 145 -0.55 -7.61 10.19
C GLY A 145 0.75 -7.65 11.02
N TYR A 146 0.88 -6.74 12.00
CA TYR A 146 2.02 -6.80 12.93
C TYR A 146 1.95 -8.07 13.76
N ASP A 147 2.98 -8.90 13.64
CA ASP A 147 3.23 -10.05 14.51
C ASP A 147 4.51 -9.79 15.30
N PRO A 148 4.41 -9.48 16.61
CA PRO A 148 5.58 -9.21 17.43
C PRO A 148 6.51 -10.42 17.62
N SER A 149 6.05 -11.63 17.28
CA SER A 149 6.86 -12.86 17.32
C SER A 149 7.67 -13.09 16.04
N SER A 150 7.36 -12.37 14.96
CA SER A 150 8.15 -12.44 13.73
C SER A 150 9.48 -11.70 13.92
N GLU A 151 10.56 -12.44 14.09
CA GLU A 151 11.90 -11.90 14.11
C GLU A 151 12.22 -11.18 12.78
N HIS A 152 12.30 -9.85 12.83
CA HIS A 152 12.83 -8.93 11.82
C HIS A 152 12.04 -8.82 10.49
N ALA A 153 12.20 -7.69 9.84
CA ALA A 153 11.65 -7.34 8.54
C ALA A 153 12.01 -8.35 7.43
N ARG A 154 11.30 -9.46 7.39
CA ARG A 154 11.43 -10.39 6.26
C ARG A 154 10.74 -9.79 5.03
N PRO A 155 11.39 -9.82 3.86
CA PRO A 155 10.71 -9.51 2.62
C PRO A 155 9.49 -10.42 2.45
N PRO A 156 8.41 -9.98 1.80
CA PRO A 156 7.24 -10.81 1.58
C PRO A 156 7.64 -12.08 0.83
N GLY A 157 7.33 -13.26 1.36
CA GLY A 157 7.61 -14.53 0.65
C GLY A 157 6.80 -14.63 -0.64
N LYS A 158 5.53 -14.15 -0.60
CA LYS A 158 4.60 -14.11 -1.72
C LYS A 158 4.00 -12.73 -1.87
N ILE A 159 3.92 -12.25 -3.10
CA ILE A 159 3.30 -10.96 -3.46
C ILE A 159 2.12 -11.25 -4.39
N LEU A 160 0.93 -10.84 -3.99
CA LEU A 160 -0.27 -10.94 -4.83
C LEU A 160 -0.53 -9.60 -5.53
N VAL A 161 -0.63 -9.61 -6.87
CA VAL A 161 -1.04 -8.44 -7.64
C VAL A 161 -2.39 -8.67 -8.30
N ALA A 162 -3.34 -7.74 -8.09
CA ALA A 162 -4.61 -7.77 -8.78
C ALA A 162 -4.51 -6.98 -10.11
N ILE A 163 -4.93 -7.64 -11.19
CA ILE A 163 -4.90 -7.09 -12.54
C ILE A 163 -6.30 -7.08 -13.15
N ASP A 164 -6.60 -6.05 -13.96
CA ASP A 164 -7.88 -5.90 -14.67
C ASP A 164 -7.72 -5.38 -16.11
N GLY A 165 -6.47 -5.25 -16.57
CA GLY A 165 -6.14 -4.71 -17.88
C GLY A 165 -6.03 -3.20 -17.94
N SER A 166 -6.21 -2.47 -16.84
CA SER A 166 -5.97 -1.03 -16.76
C SER A 166 -4.47 -0.70 -16.77
N GLU A 167 -4.14 0.54 -17.10
CA GLU A 167 -2.76 1.02 -17.06
C GLU A 167 -2.20 1.03 -15.63
N GLU A 168 -3.04 1.34 -14.65
CA GLU A 168 -2.69 1.31 -13.24
C GLU A 168 -2.41 -0.13 -12.75
N ALA A 169 -3.19 -1.11 -13.20
CA ALA A 169 -2.93 -2.51 -12.91
C ALA A 169 -1.63 -3.00 -13.58
N SER A 170 -1.34 -2.53 -14.79
CA SER A 170 -0.07 -2.80 -15.48
C SER A 170 1.11 -2.18 -14.73
N ALA A 171 0.95 -0.96 -14.18
CA ALA A 171 1.96 -0.35 -13.31
C ALA A 171 2.15 -1.16 -12.01
N ALA A 172 1.07 -1.64 -11.41
CA ALA A 172 1.11 -2.51 -10.22
C ALA A 172 1.85 -3.82 -10.50
N ALA A 173 1.61 -4.45 -11.65
CA ALA A 173 2.32 -5.65 -12.07
C ALA A 173 3.83 -5.41 -12.25
N ARG A 174 4.24 -4.30 -12.87
CA ARG A 174 5.66 -3.92 -12.98
C ARG A 174 6.30 -3.71 -11.61
N VAL A 175 5.64 -2.96 -10.72
CA VAL A 175 6.11 -2.75 -9.34
C VAL A 175 6.29 -4.08 -8.61
N THR A 176 5.32 -4.99 -8.76
CA THR A 176 5.39 -6.35 -8.19
C THR A 176 6.60 -7.10 -8.72
N GLY A 177 6.85 -7.06 -10.02
CA GLY A 177 8.00 -7.72 -10.64
C GLY A 177 9.34 -7.21 -10.10
N GLU A 178 9.50 -5.89 -9.97
CA GLU A 178 10.73 -5.29 -9.42
C GLU A 178 10.93 -5.66 -7.93
N ILE A 179 9.88 -5.59 -7.12
CA ILE A 179 9.96 -6.02 -5.71
C ILE A 179 10.30 -7.51 -5.64
N ALA A 180 9.64 -8.35 -6.42
CA ALA A 180 9.88 -9.80 -6.42
C ALA A 180 11.33 -10.14 -6.83
N LYS A 181 11.88 -9.46 -7.84
CA LYS A 181 13.30 -9.61 -8.23
C LYS A 181 14.25 -9.21 -7.12
N ALA A 182 14.03 -8.06 -6.48
CA ALA A 182 14.89 -7.53 -5.43
C ALA A 182 14.84 -8.37 -4.13
N THR A 183 13.68 -8.96 -3.83
CA THR A 183 13.45 -9.70 -2.57
C THR A 183 13.55 -11.21 -2.72
N GLY A 184 13.48 -11.74 -3.94
CA GLY A 184 13.38 -13.18 -4.20
C GLY A 184 11.97 -13.74 -3.94
N SER A 185 10.95 -12.88 -3.84
CA SER A 185 9.56 -13.28 -3.57
C SER A 185 8.92 -13.99 -4.77
N GLU A 186 7.93 -14.83 -4.48
CA GLU A 186 7.01 -15.37 -5.49
C GLU A 186 5.98 -14.31 -5.87
N ALA A 187 5.67 -14.16 -7.16
CA ALA A 187 4.62 -13.27 -7.64
C ALA A 187 3.37 -14.07 -8.03
N HIS A 188 2.22 -13.66 -7.56
CA HIS A 188 0.92 -14.24 -7.89
C HIS A 188 0.06 -13.16 -8.55
N LEU A 189 -0.43 -13.43 -9.75
CA LEU A 189 -1.36 -12.54 -10.45
C LEU A 189 -2.77 -13.04 -10.25
N VAL A 190 -3.71 -12.14 -9.91
CA VAL A 190 -5.12 -12.48 -9.85
C VAL A 190 -5.95 -11.58 -10.76
N TYR A 191 -6.81 -12.20 -11.55
CA TYR A 191 -7.91 -11.56 -12.23
C TYR A 191 -9.23 -12.11 -11.71
N ALA A 192 -10.10 -11.24 -11.24
CA ALA A 192 -11.42 -11.61 -10.75
C ALA A 192 -12.49 -11.24 -11.77
N MET A 193 -13.16 -12.26 -12.29
CA MET A 193 -14.22 -12.13 -13.28
C MET A 193 -15.58 -12.12 -12.61
N GLN A 194 -16.37 -11.05 -12.79
CA GLN A 194 -17.70 -10.92 -12.24
C GLN A 194 -18.72 -11.58 -13.19
N GLU A 195 -19.27 -12.69 -12.78
CA GLU A 195 -20.27 -13.43 -13.55
C GLU A 195 -21.49 -12.56 -13.89
N GLU A 196 -21.92 -11.71 -12.96
CA GLU A 196 -23.09 -10.84 -13.11
C GLU A 196 -22.96 -9.86 -14.30
N ARG A 197 -21.74 -9.49 -14.67
CA ARG A 197 -21.48 -8.61 -15.83
C ARG A 197 -21.74 -9.32 -17.17
N TYR A 198 -21.74 -10.64 -17.16
CA TYR A 198 -21.95 -11.47 -18.35
C TYR A 198 -23.36 -12.04 -18.40
N ARG A 199 -24.10 -11.94 -17.29
CA ARG A 199 -25.48 -12.45 -17.19
C ARG A 199 -26.43 -11.54 -17.97
N PRO A 200 -27.13 -12.04 -19.00
CA PRO A 200 -28.14 -11.24 -19.70
C PRO A 200 -29.28 -10.94 -18.75
N HIS A 201 -29.80 -9.72 -18.77
CA HIS A 201 -31.06 -9.34 -18.10
C HIS A 201 -32.31 -9.91 -18.79
N LEU A 202 -32.17 -11.02 -19.51
CA LEU A 202 -33.12 -11.60 -20.45
C LEU A 202 -33.58 -12.96 -19.95
N GLY A 203 -34.77 -13.41 -20.36
CA GLY A 203 -35.44 -14.60 -19.88
C GLY A 203 -34.73 -15.93 -20.13
N PRO A 204 -35.31 -17.06 -19.62
CA PRO A 204 -34.66 -18.38 -19.62
C PRO A 204 -34.23 -18.92 -20.98
N GLU A 205 -34.85 -18.46 -22.06
CA GLU A 205 -34.61 -18.92 -23.43
C GLU A 205 -33.17 -18.56 -23.97
N MET A 206 -32.49 -17.65 -23.28
CA MET A 206 -31.14 -17.22 -23.68
C MET A 206 -30.02 -17.87 -22.84
N TRP A 207 -30.34 -18.79 -21.96
CA TRP A 207 -29.36 -19.36 -21.01
C TRP A 207 -28.35 -20.31 -21.66
N GLU A 208 -28.71 -21.07 -22.67
CA GLU A 208 -27.79 -22.00 -23.33
C GLU A 208 -26.67 -21.27 -24.06
N GLY A 209 -26.99 -20.25 -24.86
CA GLY A 209 -25.98 -19.44 -25.55
C GLY A 209 -25.14 -18.60 -24.59
N TRP A 210 -25.71 -18.19 -23.43
CA TRP A 210 -24.96 -17.47 -22.42
C TRP A 210 -23.89 -18.35 -21.75
N GLN A 211 -24.21 -19.61 -21.40
CA GLN A 211 -23.23 -20.51 -20.79
C GLN A 211 -22.00 -20.75 -21.68
N GLU A 212 -22.22 -21.00 -22.96
CA GLU A 212 -21.13 -21.18 -23.92
C GLU A 212 -20.29 -19.89 -24.05
N GLY A 213 -20.94 -18.73 -24.14
CA GLY A 213 -20.28 -17.43 -24.20
C GLY A 213 -19.47 -17.13 -22.94
N PHE A 214 -20.02 -17.46 -21.76
CA PHE A 214 -19.32 -17.28 -20.49
C PHE A 214 -18.11 -18.20 -20.35
N GLU A 215 -18.24 -19.49 -20.72
CA GLU A 215 -17.10 -20.41 -20.75
C GLU A 215 -16.02 -20.00 -21.75
N HIS A 216 -16.43 -19.43 -22.90
CA HIS A 216 -15.47 -18.84 -23.84
C HIS A 216 -14.74 -17.64 -23.21
N ALA A 217 -15.47 -16.72 -22.58
CA ALA A 217 -14.90 -15.57 -21.89
C ALA A 217 -13.94 -15.99 -20.75
N LYS A 218 -14.26 -17.04 -19.98
CA LYS A 218 -13.37 -17.61 -18.97
C LYS A 218 -12.08 -18.16 -19.55
N ARG A 219 -12.17 -18.89 -20.67
CA ARG A 219 -10.96 -19.40 -21.36
C ARG A 219 -10.07 -18.26 -21.85
N SER A 220 -10.66 -17.24 -22.45
CA SER A 220 -9.94 -16.04 -22.91
C SER A 220 -9.29 -15.29 -21.74
N ALA A 221 -10.01 -15.11 -20.64
CA ALA A 221 -9.49 -14.48 -19.42
C ALA A 221 -8.32 -15.27 -18.84
N ARG A 222 -8.44 -16.60 -18.76
CA ARG A 222 -7.35 -17.47 -18.26
C ARG A 222 -6.10 -17.36 -19.13
N SER A 223 -6.26 -17.41 -20.46
CA SER A 223 -5.15 -17.25 -21.40
C SER A 223 -4.49 -15.87 -21.27
N TRP A 224 -5.31 -14.82 -21.05
CA TRP A 224 -4.79 -13.47 -20.87
C TRP A 224 -3.97 -13.33 -19.58
N VAL A 225 -4.48 -13.83 -18.45
CA VAL A 225 -3.77 -13.78 -17.16
C VAL A 225 -2.46 -14.57 -17.23
N GLU A 226 -2.48 -15.75 -17.85
CA GLU A 226 -1.27 -16.55 -18.06
C GLU A 226 -0.26 -15.82 -18.96
N GLY A 227 -0.70 -15.15 -20.00
CA GLY A 227 0.17 -14.30 -20.83
C GLY A 227 0.84 -13.18 -20.03
N GLN A 228 0.13 -12.58 -19.06
CA GLN A 228 0.73 -11.60 -18.14
C GLN A 228 1.78 -12.26 -17.23
N ALA A 229 1.51 -13.46 -16.73
CA ALA A 229 2.47 -14.20 -15.92
C ALA A 229 3.73 -14.59 -16.70
N GLU A 230 3.58 -15.04 -17.95
CA GLU A 230 4.71 -15.32 -18.85
C GLU A 230 5.55 -14.07 -19.13
N HIS A 231 4.91 -12.94 -19.32
CA HIS A 231 5.62 -11.66 -19.49
C HIS A 231 6.47 -11.35 -18.25
N MET A 232 5.94 -11.49 -17.02
CA MET A 232 6.72 -11.30 -15.80
C MET A 232 7.88 -12.31 -15.67
N ARG A 233 7.68 -13.57 -16.07
CA ARG A 233 8.75 -14.59 -16.12
C ARG A 233 9.85 -14.20 -17.10
N SER A 234 9.48 -13.66 -18.26
CA SER A 234 10.45 -13.17 -19.27
C SER A 234 11.30 -12.01 -18.75
N GLU A 235 10.77 -11.25 -17.80
CA GLU A 235 11.47 -10.18 -17.09
C GLU A 235 12.31 -10.68 -15.87
N ARG A 236 12.54 -12.00 -15.77
CA ARG A 236 13.38 -12.65 -14.75
C ARG A 236 12.77 -12.69 -13.34
N VAL A 237 11.47 -12.59 -13.19
CA VAL A 237 10.80 -12.98 -11.94
C VAL A 237 10.81 -14.50 -11.84
N LYS A 238 11.43 -15.07 -10.80
CA LYS A 238 11.73 -16.51 -10.72
C LYS A 238 10.49 -17.38 -10.65
N THR A 239 9.53 -17.01 -9.83
CA THR A 239 8.29 -17.77 -9.61
C THR A 239 7.11 -16.85 -9.84
N VAL A 240 6.28 -17.19 -10.82
CA VAL A 240 5.07 -16.43 -11.15
C VAL A 240 3.93 -17.41 -11.35
N GLU A 241 2.85 -17.22 -10.60
CA GLU A 241 1.60 -17.98 -10.73
C GLU A 241 0.45 -17.07 -11.17
N SER A 242 -0.48 -17.61 -11.95
CA SER A 242 -1.67 -16.92 -12.42
C SER A 242 -2.93 -17.53 -11.86
N HIS A 243 -3.89 -16.67 -11.45
CA HIS A 243 -5.16 -17.07 -10.86
C HIS A 243 -6.33 -16.37 -11.57
N LEU A 244 -7.29 -17.14 -12.02
CA LEU A 244 -8.60 -16.64 -12.47
C LEU A 244 -9.64 -17.03 -11.44
N LEU A 245 -10.25 -16.06 -10.80
CA LEU A 245 -11.32 -16.25 -9.81
C LEU A 245 -12.66 -15.70 -10.34
N LEU A 246 -13.75 -16.26 -9.85
CA LEU A 246 -15.08 -15.74 -10.09
C LEU A 246 -15.55 -14.96 -8.86
N GLY A 247 -16.22 -13.82 -9.07
CA GLY A 247 -16.81 -13.01 -8.02
C GLY A 247 -16.30 -11.58 -7.98
N ARG A 248 -16.60 -10.90 -6.88
CA ARG A 248 -16.21 -9.50 -6.69
C ARG A 248 -14.68 -9.38 -6.56
N PRO A 249 -14.03 -8.46 -7.31
CA PRO A 249 -12.57 -8.35 -7.32
C PRO A 249 -11.94 -8.10 -5.96
N ASP A 250 -12.55 -7.27 -5.13
CA ASP A 250 -12.07 -6.97 -3.78
C ASP A 250 -12.10 -8.22 -2.88
N ALA A 251 -13.24 -8.91 -2.83
CA ALA A 251 -13.42 -10.11 -2.01
C ALA A 251 -12.52 -11.27 -2.50
N ALA A 252 -12.45 -11.47 -3.82
CA ALA A 252 -11.60 -12.50 -4.41
C ALA A 252 -10.11 -12.25 -4.14
N THR A 253 -9.67 -11.00 -4.22
CA THR A 253 -8.27 -10.62 -3.93
C THR A 253 -7.94 -10.86 -2.45
N VAL A 254 -8.81 -10.44 -1.52
CA VAL A 254 -8.60 -10.65 -0.08
C VAL A 254 -8.58 -12.14 0.25
N TRP A 255 -9.55 -12.90 -0.28
CA TRP A 255 -9.60 -14.35 -0.07
C TRP A 255 -8.35 -15.06 -0.57
N LEU A 256 -7.90 -14.76 -1.81
CA LEU A 256 -6.70 -15.39 -2.35
C LEU A 256 -5.44 -14.99 -1.57
N ALA A 257 -5.36 -13.74 -1.13
CA ALA A 257 -4.25 -13.29 -0.30
C ALA A 257 -4.11 -14.12 0.98
N GLU A 258 -5.25 -14.45 1.63
CA GLU A 258 -5.30 -15.32 2.82
C GLU A 258 -4.94 -16.75 2.47
N GLU A 259 -5.52 -17.30 1.42
CA GLU A 259 -5.33 -18.69 0.98
C GLU A 259 -3.86 -19.02 0.66
N ILE A 260 -3.17 -18.12 -0.05
CA ILE A 260 -1.76 -18.34 -0.40
C ILE A 260 -0.78 -17.86 0.69
N GLY A 261 -1.27 -17.19 1.74
CA GLY A 261 -0.42 -16.56 2.75
C GLY A 261 0.42 -15.42 2.18
N ALA A 262 -0.20 -14.52 1.40
CA ALA A 262 0.51 -13.38 0.82
C ALA A 262 1.08 -12.45 1.90
N GLY A 263 2.35 -12.09 1.74
CA GLY A 263 3.02 -11.11 2.60
C GLY A 263 2.83 -9.66 2.13
N LEU A 264 2.35 -9.47 0.90
CA LEU A 264 2.05 -8.17 0.31
C LEU A 264 0.97 -8.34 -0.77
N VAL A 265 -0.03 -7.45 -0.76
CA VAL A 265 -0.96 -7.28 -1.88
C VAL A 265 -0.65 -5.97 -2.60
N VAL A 266 -0.59 -6.01 -3.93
CA VAL A 266 -0.33 -4.85 -4.78
C VAL A 266 -1.52 -4.63 -5.72
N LEU A 267 -1.99 -3.39 -5.81
CA LEU A 267 -3.11 -3.02 -6.70
C LEU A 267 -2.81 -1.70 -7.40
N GLY A 268 -3.42 -1.50 -8.56
CA GLY A 268 -3.51 -0.17 -9.16
C GLY A 268 -4.44 0.73 -8.34
N SER A 269 -4.20 2.03 -8.35
CA SER A 269 -5.04 3.00 -7.65
C SER A 269 -6.46 3.08 -8.23
N ARG A 270 -6.63 2.75 -9.49
CA ARG A 270 -7.90 2.71 -10.24
C ARG A 270 -7.94 1.51 -11.16
N GLY A 271 -9.13 1.09 -11.58
CA GLY A 271 -9.36 0.07 -12.58
C GLY A 271 -10.09 0.65 -13.80
N LEU A 272 -10.53 -0.23 -14.71
CA LEU A 272 -11.19 0.12 -15.98
C LEU A 272 -12.44 1.01 -15.84
N GLY A 273 -13.12 1.01 -14.67
CA GLY A 273 -14.33 1.80 -14.41
C GLY A 273 -14.08 3.12 -13.67
N GLY A 274 -12.83 3.54 -13.47
CA GLY A 274 -12.50 4.67 -12.59
C GLY A 274 -12.93 6.03 -13.12
N MET A 275 -13.70 6.79 -12.31
CA MET A 275 -14.03 8.20 -12.59
C MET A 275 -12.77 9.05 -12.42
N LYS A 276 -12.50 9.96 -13.37
CA LYS A 276 -11.29 10.82 -13.41
C LYS A 276 -11.06 11.69 -12.17
N ARG A 277 -12.07 11.87 -11.30
CA ARG A 277 -12.01 12.74 -10.11
C ARG A 277 -11.72 12.00 -8.80
N ILE A 278 -11.72 10.66 -8.78
CA ILE A 278 -11.48 9.88 -7.55
C ILE A 278 -10.07 9.30 -7.63
N LEU A 279 -9.23 9.66 -6.66
CA LEU A 279 -7.81 9.24 -6.64
C LEU A 279 -7.62 7.76 -6.26
N THR A 280 -8.61 7.10 -5.64
CA THR A 280 -8.55 5.69 -5.24
C THR A 280 -9.83 4.97 -5.64
N GLY A 281 -9.70 3.81 -6.30
CA GLY A 281 -10.83 2.98 -6.73
C GLY A 281 -11.47 2.20 -5.58
N SER A 282 -12.73 1.76 -5.79
CA SER A 282 -13.49 1.00 -4.79
C SER A 282 -12.82 -0.34 -4.41
N VAL A 283 -12.18 -1.01 -5.37
CA VAL A 283 -11.48 -2.28 -5.12
C VAL A 283 -10.25 -2.04 -4.25
N SER A 284 -9.40 -1.08 -4.61
CA SER A 284 -8.18 -0.77 -3.85
C SER A 284 -8.48 -0.24 -2.46
N ASP A 285 -9.51 0.61 -2.28
CA ASP A 285 -9.97 1.07 -0.95
C ASP A 285 -10.51 -0.11 -0.12
N SER A 286 -11.30 -1.01 -0.72
CA SER A 286 -11.84 -2.19 -0.03
C SER A 286 -10.74 -3.16 0.38
N VAL A 287 -9.82 -3.51 -0.53
CA VAL A 287 -8.70 -4.41 -0.21
C VAL A 287 -7.79 -3.80 0.85
N ALA A 288 -7.47 -2.51 0.76
CA ALA A 288 -6.67 -1.82 1.78
C ALA A 288 -7.30 -1.87 3.18
N ARG A 289 -8.64 -1.95 3.27
CA ARG A 289 -9.37 -2.07 4.54
C ARG A 289 -9.43 -3.49 5.08
N HIS A 290 -9.51 -4.50 4.22
CA HIS A 290 -9.89 -5.86 4.62
C HIS A 290 -8.74 -6.88 4.53
N ALA A 291 -7.67 -6.61 3.78
CA ALA A 291 -6.55 -7.53 3.70
C ALA A 291 -5.89 -7.74 5.07
N HIS A 292 -5.45 -8.98 5.34
CA HIS A 292 -4.75 -9.37 6.56
C HIS A 292 -3.27 -8.94 6.56
N CYS A 293 -2.70 -8.69 5.39
CA CYS A 293 -1.30 -8.34 5.16
C CYS A 293 -1.14 -6.90 4.62
N PRO A 294 0.09 -6.39 4.51
CA PRO A 294 0.38 -5.10 3.89
C PRO A 294 -0.24 -4.94 2.50
N VAL A 295 -0.71 -3.74 2.20
CA VAL A 295 -1.31 -3.42 0.89
C VAL A 295 -0.61 -2.21 0.28
N MET A 296 -0.11 -2.36 -0.93
CA MET A 296 0.45 -1.29 -1.73
C MET A 296 -0.54 -0.89 -2.84
N VAL A 297 -0.90 0.37 -2.88
CA VAL A 297 -1.70 0.95 -3.96
C VAL A 297 -0.77 1.77 -4.85
N VAL A 298 -0.55 1.28 -6.05
CA VAL A 298 0.36 1.87 -7.02
C VAL A 298 -0.36 2.94 -7.81
N ARG A 299 0.26 4.10 -7.91
CA ARG A 299 -0.17 5.18 -8.80
C ARG A 299 0.76 5.27 -10.01
N LYS A 300 0.16 5.50 -11.16
CA LYS A 300 0.93 5.85 -12.35
C LYS A 300 1.52 7.24 -12.08
N GLU A 301 2.84 7.39 -12.24
CA GLU A 301 3.48 8.70 -12.21
C GLU A 301 2.76 9.63 -13.19
N MET A 302 2.23 10.74 -12.68
CA MET A 302 1.83 11.85 -13.56
C MET A 302 3.12 12.52 -14.03
N ARG A 303 3.48 12.25 -15.28
CA ARG A 303 4.53 12.98 -15.99
C ARG A 303 4.13 14.41 -16.23
#